data_fb5cf6b5f22e9939e484c995dda1cc36
#
_entry.id   fb5cf6b5f22e9939e484c995dda1cc36
#
_cell.length_a   1.000
_cell.length_b   1.000
_cell.length_c   1.000
_cell.angle_alpha   90.00
_cell.angle_beta   90.00
_cell.angle_gamma   90.00
#
_symmetry.space_group_name_H-M   'P 1'
#
loop_
_entity.id
_entity.type
_entity.pdbx_description
1 polymer ?
#
loop_
_entity_poly.entity_id
_entity_poly.type
_entity_poly.pdbx_seq_one_letter_code
_entity_poly.pdbx_strand_id
1 'polypeptide(L)'
;MRRRRPLAAHDEFELNKFRADGRERLLSLMPLTSYMSSANIGFVAVRDEDALLRANVARIGGYLFVHARMPAATVVWPRDEHSRDRVAAIVAENRAMRFISEAPVVVRRGSSFLIPPGTAPVTIEATEPTELVFITLDAGEFAARRRMGFDRISRGATSEATIRPMATFVKALCAIESEVAEVGVSPLADAASEIACSIVAALVGKNTPEPSLPNAIMEILVREYASPALSLSAVAGRLGVSTRTVQSALSAQGRTFSESLLEIRLKAASELRRHNPTMTLDVVARATGFGTRQSLHRATRRAAERSG
;
A
#
# COMPACT_ATOMS: atom_id res chain seq x y z
N MET A 1 -42.51 20.69 8.51
CA MET A 1 -41.96 19.42 9.01
C MET A 1 -41.13 18.78 7.91
N ARG A 2 -39.81 19.06 7.84
CA ARG A 2 -38.88 18.46 6.83
C ARG A 2 -38.49 17.08 7.34
N ARG A 3 -38.86 16.03 6.63
CA ARG A 3 -38.38 14.66 6.89
C ARG A 3 -36.87 14.64 6.68
N ARG A 4 -36.11 14.41 7.76
CA ARG A 4 -34.68 14.10 7.67
C ARG A 4 -34.51 12.80 6.84
N ARG A 5 -33.77 12.86 5.75
CA ARG A 5 -33.30 11.67 5.04
C ARG A 5 -32.45 10.85 6.03
N PRO A 6 -32.61 9.52 6.10
CA PRO A 6 -31.68 8.72 6.88
C PRO A 6 -30.29 8.91 6.26
N LEU A 7 -29.32 9.31 7.10
CA LEU A 7 -27.90 9.36 6.76
C LEU A 7 -27.48 7.96 6.29
N ALA A 8 -26.79 7.89 5.15
CA ALA A 8 -26.19 6.65 4.70
C ALA A 8 -25.15 6.19 5.73
N ALA A 9 -25.01 4.88 5.93
CA ALA A 9 -24.13 4.28 6.94
C ALA A 9 -22.61 4.68 6.81
N HIS A 10 -22.28 5.51 5.83
CA HIS A 10 -20.93 6.04 5.58
C HIS A 10 -20.61 7.34 6.35
N ASP A 11 -21.57 7.97 7.01
CA ASP A 11 -21.40 9.31 7.60
C ASP A 11 -21.23 9.29 9.13
N GLU A 12 -21.15 8.13 9.76
CA GLU A 12 -20.94 8.04 11.20
C GLU A 12 -19.46 8.29 11.53
N PHE A 13 -19.20 9.44 12.16
CA PHE A 13 -17.90 9.80 12.71
C PHE A 13 -17.98 9.68 14.24
N GLU A 14 -17.19 8.75 14.79
CA GLU A 14 -17.12 8.51 16.22
C GLU A 14 -15.70 8.69 16.73
N LEU A 15 -15.54 9.45 17.80
CA LEU A 15 -14.27 9.65 18.51
C LEU A 15 -14.34 9.06 19.90
N ASN A 16 -13.30 8.32 20.28
CA ASN A 16 -13.17 7.74 21.60
C ASN A 16 -11.78 7.86 22.15
N LYS A 17 -11.70 8.25 23.42
CA LYS A 17 -10.46 8.24 24.19
C LYS A 17 -10.55 7.11 25.21
N PHE A 18 -9.64 6.17 25.11
CA PHE A 18 -9.58 5.01 25.98
C PHE A 18 -8.34 5.06 26.86
N ARG A 19 -8.52 4.72 28.13
CA ARG A 19 -7.45 4.59 29.10
C ARG A 19 -7.70 3.39 30.00
N ALA A 20 -6.71 2.55 30.18
CA ALA A 20 -6.71 1.46 31.15
C ALA A 20 -5.40 1.40 31.90
N ASP A 21 -5.49 1.35 33.22
CA ASP A 21 -4.37 1.33 34.16
C ASP A 21 -4.34 -0.01 34.88
N GLY A 22 -3.14 -0.56 35.04
CA GLY A 22 -2.87 -1.78 35.79
C GLY A 22 -2.98 -3.05 34.95
N ARG A 23 -2.10 -4.00 35.27
CA ARG A 23 -1.95 -5.28 34.58
C ARG A 23 -3.24 -6.10 34.57
N GLU A 24 -3.87 -6.28 35.74
CA GLU A 24 -5.10 -7.08 35.84
C GLU A 24 -6.22 -6.52 34.98
N ARG A 25 -6.38 -5.19 34.98
CA ARG A 25 -7.38 -4.52 34.17
C ARG A 25 -7.13 -4.71 32.66
N LEU A 26 -5.87 -4.64 32.25
CA LEU A 26 -5.50 -4.86 30.84
C LEU A 26 -5.77 -6.30 30.40
N LEU A 27 -5.43 -7.28 31.25
CA LEU A 27 -5.69 -8.70 30.96
C LEU A 27 -7.18 -9.06 31.00
N SER A 28 -7.99 -8.35 31.79
CA SER A 28 -9.44 -8.52 31.89
C SER A 28 -10.21 -7.70 30.85
N LEU A 29 -9.53 -6.81 30.12
CA LEU A 29 -10.15 -6.13 29.01
C LEU A 29 -10.64 -7.20 28.04
N MET A 30 -11.93 -7.53 28.15
CA MET A 30 -12.66 -8.11 27.05
C MET A 30 -12.34 -7.27 25.82
N PRO A 31 -12.13 -7.89 24.67
CA PRO A 31 -11.73 -7.15 23.46
C PRO A 31 -12.55 -5.86 23.45
N LEU A 32 -11.91 -4.74 23.12
CA LEU A 32 -12.51 -3.38 23.09
C LEU A 32 -13.75 -3.38 22.16
N THR A 33 -14.75 -4.17 22.56
CA THR A 33 -15.72 -4.83 21.66
C THR A 33 -16.78 -3.91 21.15
N SER A 34 -17.09 -2.83 21.84
CA SER A 34 -18.12 -1.91 21.35
C SER A 34 -17.60 -0.95 20.27
N TYR A 35 -16.33 -0.56 20.34
CA TYR A 35 -15.71 0.37 19.39
C TYR A 35 -14.75 -0.31 18.42
N MET A 36 -14.12 -1.39 18.84
CA MET A 36 -13.17 -2.16 18.04
C MET A 36 -13.73 -3.53 17.65
N SER A 37 -15.04 -3.64 17.50
CA SER A 37 -15.70 -4.88 17.06
C SER A 37 -15.12 -5.45 15.76
N SER A 38 -14.46 -4.60 14.99
CA SER A 38 -13.71 -5.00 13.79
C SER A 38 -12.27 -5.43 14.05
N ALA A 39 -11.76 -5.33 15.27
CA ALA A 39 -10.36 -5.63 15.59
C ALA A 39 -10.18 -6.37 16.91
N ASN A 40 -11.08 -7.15 17.35
CA ASN A 40 -11.16 -8.05 18.52
C ASN A 40 -9.79 -8.41 19.19
N ILE A 41 -8.94 -7.37 19.44
CA ILE A 41 -7.59 -7.53 19.96
C ILE A 41 -7.64 -7.63 21.49
N GLY A 42 -7.04 -8.67 22.04
CA GLY A 42 -6.98 -8.90 23.48
C GLY A 42 -5.54 -8.94 24.01
N PHE A 43 -5.34 -8.49 25.25
CA PHE A 43 -4.07 -8.65 25.96
C PHE A 43 -3.96 -10.06 26.53
N VAL A 44 -2.86 -10.77 26.22
CA VAL A 44 -2.58 -12.12 26.75
C VAL A 44 -1.45 -12.12 27.74
N ALA A 45 -0.55 -11.12 27.69
CA ALA A 45 0.49 -10.92 28.67
C ALA A 45 0.82 -9.43 28.81
N VAL A 46 1.04 -8.97 30.01
CA VAL A 46 1.46 -7.60 30.37
C VAL A 46 2.62 -7.70 31.35
N ARG A 47 3.72 -6.98 31.09
CA ARG A 47 4.96 -7.12 31.90
C ARG A 47 4.91 -6.38 33.21
N ASP A 48 4.48 -5.13 33.18
CA ASP A 48 4.54 -4.23 34.32
C ASP A 48 3.20 -4.20 35.07
N GLU A 49 3.25 -4.17 36.40
CA GLU A 49 2.04 -4.08 37.22
C GLU A 49 1.31 -2.73 37.02
N ASP A 50 2.09 -1.64 36.87
CA ASP A 50 1.57 -0.29 36.62
C ASP A 50 1.39 0.02 35.13
N ALA A 51 1.18 -1.01 34.32
CA ALA A 51 1.03 -0.87 32.88
C ALA A 51 -0.12 0.06 32.50
N LEU A 52 0.15 0.97 31.57
CA LEU A 52 -0.80 1.98 31.12
C LEU A 52 -1.04 1.87 29.61
N LEU A 53 -2.28 1.63 29.22
CA LEU A 53 -2.75 1.78 27.86
C LEU A 53 -3.47 3.11 27.69
N ARG A 54 -3.10 3.86 26.67
CA ARG A 54 -3.86 5.02 26.17
C ARG A 54 -4.10 4.83 24.68
N ALA A 55 -5.35 4.97 24.26
CA ALA A 55 -5.70 4.91 22.85
C ALA A 55 -6.74 5.99 22.52
N ASN A 56 -6.46 6.73 21.47
CA ASN A 56 -7.43 7.61 20.84
C ASN A 56 -7.89 6.91 19.55
N VAL A 57 -9.19 6.78 19.40
CA VAL A 57 -9.81 6.02 18.32
C VAL A 57 -10.75 6.93 17.56
N ALA A 58 -10.62 6.97 16.24
CA ALA A 58 -11.56 7.58 15.33
C ALA A 58 -12.16 6.49 14.43
N ARG A 59 -13.46 6.38 14.39
CA ARG A 59 -14.20 5.52 13.48
C ARG A 59 -14.93 6.37 12.45
N ILE A 60 -14.78 6.06 11.19
CA ILE A 60 -15.42 6.75 10.08
C ILE A 60 -15.98 5.68 9.14
N GLY A 61 -17.29 5.45 9.23
CA GLY A 61 -17.92 4.37 8.49
C GLY A 61 -17.22 3.01 8.75
N GLY A 62 -16.71 2.36 7.71
CA GLY A 62 -15.97 1.10 7.78
C GLY A 62 -14.50 1.22 8.20
N TYR A 63 -13.98 2.44 8.36
CA TYR A 63 -12.57 2.71 8.68
C TYR A 63 -12.37 2.92 10.17
N LEU A 64 -11.30 2.33 10.71
CA LEU A 64 -10.88 2.53 12.10
C LEU A 64 -9.46 3.08 12.11
N PHE A 65 -9.28 4.18 12.81
CA PHE A 65 -8.00 4.85 13.03
C PHE A 65 -7.69 4.84 14.53
N VAL A 66 -6.51 4.45 14.89
CA VAL A 66 -6.09 4.36 16.28
C VAL A 66 -4.71 4.97 16.44
N HIS A 67 -4.56 5.86 17.41
CA HIS A 67 -3.28 6.29 17.94
C HIS A 67 -3.17 5.77 19.36
N ALA A 68 -2.23 4.86 19.62
CA ALA A 68 -2.10 4.20 20.91
C ALA A 68 -0.69 4.31 21.49
N ARG A 69 -0.66 4.41 22.81
CA ARG A 69 0.54 4.15 23.63
C ARG A 69 0.27 2.87 24.40
N MET A 70 0.91 1.82 23.97
CA MET A 70 0.76 0.47 24.50
C MET A 70 1.90 0.19 25.49
N PRO A 71 1.63 -0.45 26.64
CA PRO A 71 2.69 -0.91 27.54
C PRO A 71 3.50 -2.06 26.93
N ALA A 72 4.55 -2.49 27.62
CA ALA A 72 5.25 -3.73 27.29
C ALA A 72 4.30 -4.92 27.49
N ALA A 73 3.82 -5.49 26.39
CA ALA A 73 2.75 -6.47 26.41
C ALA A 73 2.76 -7.37 25.17
N THR A 74 2.04 -8.47 25.29
CA THR A 74 1.67 -9.34 24.16
C THR A 74 0.16 -9.24 23.97
N VAL A 75 -0.26 -8.94 22.75
CA VAL A 75 -1.66 -8.90 22.35
C VAL A 75 -1.92 -9.89 21.22
N VAL A 76 -3.13 -10.43 21.16
CA VAL A 76 -3.56 -11.34 20.12
C VAL A 76 -4.76 -10.78 19.38
N TRP A 77 -4.70 -10.81 18.07
CA TRP A 77 -5.81 -10.55 17.18
C TRP A 77 -6.29 -11.89 16.63
N PRO A 78 -7.42 -12.42 17.08
CA PRO A 78 -7.86 -13.78 16.76
C PRO A 78 -8.32 -13.95 15.31
N ARG A 79 -8.67 -12.90 14.59
CA ARG A 79 -9.12 -12.95 13.20
C ARG A 79 -10.40 -13.79 13.03
N ASP A 80 -11.39 -13.47 13.82
CA ASP A 80 -12.72 -14.07 13.80
C ASP A 80 -13.56 -13.63 12.57
N GLU A 81 -14.82 -14.04 12.52
CA GLU A 81 -15.73 -13.73 11.43
C GLU A 81 -15.94 -12.22 11.19
N HIS A 82 -15.73 -11.37 12.21
CA HIS A 82 -15.88 -9.92 12.12
C HIS A 82 -14.61 -9.20 11.64
N SER A 83 -13.46 -9.89 11.71
CA SER A 83 -12.15 -9.29 11.47
C SER A 83 -11.31 -9.96 10.39
N ARG A 84 -11.69 -11.17 9.95
CA ARG A 84 -10.93 -11.93 8.94
C ARG A 84 -10.83 -11.23 7.58
N ASP A 85 -11.85 -10.46 7.22
CA ASP A 85 -11.93 -9.74 5.95
C ASP A 85 -11.33 -8.31 6.03
N ARG A 86 -10.72 -7.99 7.17
CA ARG A 86 -10.08 -6.69 7.38
C ARG A 86 -8.58 -6.74 7.11
N VAL A 87 -8.09 -5.68 6.50
CA VAL A 87 -6.66 -5.38 6.41
C VAL A 87 -6.29 -4.39 7.50
N ALA A 88 -5.11 -4.54 8.08
CA ALA A 88 -4.60 -3.60 9.06
C ALA A 88 -3.20 -3.09 8.68
N ALA A 89 -3.01 -1.78 8.72
CA ALA A 89 -1.73 -1.12 8.60
C ALA A 89 -1.28 -0.61 9.97
N ILE A 90 -0.07 -0.94 10.38
CA ILE A 90 0.50 -0.56 11.67
C ILE A 90 1.81 0.18 11.43
N VAL A 91 1.97 1.32 12.09
CA VAL A 91 3.20 2.11 12.10
C VAL A 91 3.76 2.13 13.52
N ALA A 92 4.96 1.61 13.69
CA ALA A 92 5.67 1.64 14.97
C ALA A 92 6.46 2.95 15.07
N GLU A 93 6.05 3.86 15.97
CA GLU A 93 6.58 5.22 16.04
C GLU A 93 7.94 5.31 16.75
N ASN A 94 8.06 4.73 17.93
CA ASN A 94 9.20 4.96 18.81
C ASN A 94 10.00 3.70 19.16
N ARG A 95 9.43 2.51 19.05
CA ARG A 95 10.07 1.23 19.41
C ARG A 95 9.75 0.17 18.38
N ALA A 96 10.55 -0.89 18.35
CA ALA A 96 10.30 -2.06 17.51
C ALA A 96 9.19 -2.93 18.13
N MET A 97 8.44 -3.61 17.25
CA MET A 97 7.40 -4.58 17.59
C MET A 97 7.65 -5.88 16.84
N ARG A 98 7.27 -7.01 17.44
CA ARG A 98 7.31 -8.31 16.78
C ARG A 98 5.90 -8.77 16.44
N PHE A 99 5.72 -9.18 15.21
CA PHE A 99 4.49 -9.78 14.72
C PHE A 99 4.75 -11.27 14.49
N ILE A 100 3.97 -12.11 15.14
CA ILE A 100 4.04 -13.56 15.05
C ILE A 100 2.77 -14.03 14.37
N SER A 101 2.93 -14.51 13.14
CA SER A 101 1.93 -15.21 12.35
C SER A 101 2.62 -16.49 11.84
N GLU A 102 2.21 -17.03 10.71
CA GLU A 102 2.91 -18.15 10.05
C GLU A 102 4.41 -17.89 9.83
N ALA A 103 4.80 -16.62 9.66
CA ALA A 103 6.20 -16.20 9.62
C ALA A 103 6.42 -14.93 10.47
N PRO A 104 7.26 -15.00 11.51
CA PRO A 104 7.52 -13.87 12.38
C PRO A 104 8.18 -12.70 11.65
N VAL A 105 7.72 -11.48 11.93
CA VAL A 105 8.29 -10.24 11.38
C VAL A 105 8.57 -9.26 12.50
N VAL A 106 9.77 -8.68 12.50
CA VAL A 106 10.14 -7.59 13.39
C VAL A 106 9.98 -6.28 12.65
N VAL A 107 9.07 -5.44 13.12
CA VAL A 107 8.86 -4.09 12.61
C VAL A 107 9.72 -3.13 13.42
N ARG A 108 10.66 -2.49 12.77
CA ARG A 108 11.59 -1.53 13.40
C ARG A 108 10.88 -0.23 13.71
N ARG A 109 11.47 0.58 14.60
CA ARG A 109 11.05 1.95 14.85
C ARG A 109 10.92 2.74 13.54
N GLY A 110 9.86 3.53 13.39
CA GLY A 110 9.58 4.34 12.20
C GLY A 110 9.15 3.53 10.98
N SER A 111 9.03 2.20 11.12
CA SER A 111 8.60 1.31 10.04
C SER A 111 7.13 0.98 10.15
N SER A 112 6.58 0.52 9.03
CA SER A 112 5.18 0.11 8.91
C SER A 112 5.07 -1.35 8.49
N PHE A 113 3.98 -1.96 8.89
CA PHE A 113 3.67 -3.35 8.60
C PHE A 113 2.19 -3.49 8.19
N LEU A 114 1.93 -4.36 7.22
CA LEU A 114 0.59 -4.67 6.77
C LEU A 114 0.20 -6.09 7.20
N ILE A 115 -0.93 -6.21 7.87
CA ILE A 115 -1.57 -7.48 8.15
C ILE A 115 -2.68 -7.66 7.10
N PRO A 116 -2.55 -8.66 6.20
CA PRO A 116 -3.55 -8.92 5.17
C PRO A 116 -4.84 -9.49 5.74
N PRO A 117 -5.93 -9.52 4.97
CA PRO A 117 -7.10 -10.33 5.32
C PRO A 117 -6.71 -11.81 5.48
N GLY A 118 -7.37 -12.52 6.38
CA GLY A 118 -7.08 -13.92 6.66
C GLY A 118 -7.67 -14.40 7.97
N THR A 119 -7.60 -15.70 8.24
CA THR A 119 -8.17 -16.35 9.42
C THR A 119 -7.15 -16.75 10.48
N ALA A 120 -5.85 -16.73 10.13
CA ALA A 120 -4.81 -17.07 11.09
C ALA A 120 -4.65 -15.97 12.15
N PRO A 121 -4.63 -16.28 13.45
CA PRO A 121 -4.43 -15.29 14.50
C PRO A 121 -3.06 -14.63 14.37
N VAL A 122 -2.99 -13.35 14.75
CA VAL A 122 -1.76 -12.58 14.75
C VAL A 122 -1.42 -12.18 16.18
N THR A 123 -0.25 -12.59 16.66
CA THR A 123 0.29 -12.16 17.94
C THR A 123 1.23 -10.98 17.72
N ILE A 124 1.07 -9.94 18.53
CA ILE A 124 1.87 -8.73 18.50
C ILE A 124 2.56 -8.58 19.84
N GLU A 125 3.89 -8.53 19.83
CA GLU A 125 4.71 -8.38 21.02
C GLU A 125 5.42 -7.04 21.02
N ALA A 126 5.22 -6.26 22.08
CA ALA A 126 6.01 -5.08 22.41
C ALA A 126 6.82 -5.38 23.68
N THR A 127 8.15 -5.38 23.58
CA THR A 127 9.05 -5.64 24.72
C THR A 127 9.23 -4.44 25.62
N GLU A 128 8.92 -3.25 25.13
CA GLU A 128 8.97 -1.95 25.80
C GLU A 128 7.70 -1.16 25.50
N PRO A 129 7.35 -0.16 26.33
CA PRO A 129 6.22 0.72 26.03
C PRO A 129 6.38 1.37 24.65
N THR A 130 5.36 1.22 23.80
CA THR A 130 5.43 1.55 22.37
C THR A 130 4.28 2.47 21.97
N GLU A 131 4.61 3.51 21.21
CA GLU A 131 3.64 4.36 20.53
C GLU A 131 3.45 3.84 19.09
N LEU A 132 2.20 3.69 18.70
CA LEU A 132 1.85 3.17 17.38
C LEU A 132 0.62 3.87 16.79
N VAL A 133 0.58 3.87 15.48
CA VAL A 133 -0.63 4.18 14.70
C VAL A 133 -1.12 2.88 14.07
N PHE A 134 -2.41 2.64 14.19
CA PHE A 134 -3.08 1.47 13.63
C PHE A 134 -4.27 1.93 12.80
N ILE A 135 -4.39 1.39 11.59
CA ILE A 135 -5.51 1.66 10.69
C ILE A 135 -6.06 0.32 10.24
N THR A 136 -7.38 0.17 10.26
CA THR A 136 -7.99 -1.00 9.64
C THR A 136 -9.21 -0.63 8.81
N LEU A 137 -9.40 -1.35 7.73
CA LEU A 137 -10.50 -1.18 6.78
C LEU A 137 -10.87 -2.52 6.14
N ASP A 138 -12.03 -2.58 5.52
CA ASP A 138 -12.49 -3.77 4.81
C ASP A 138 -11.67 -4.01 3.53
N ALA A 139 -11.20 -5.25 3.34
CA ALA A 139 -10.35 -5.62 2.21
C ALA A 139 -11.11 -5.61 0.88
N GLY A 140 -12.39 -5.95 0.87
CA GLY A 140 -13.23 -5.91 -0.32
C GLY A 140 -13.51 -4.47 -0.76
N GLU A 141 -13.80 -3.57 0.20
CA GLU A 141 -13.95 -2.13 -0.08
C GLU A 141 -12.67 -1.53 -0.64
N PHE A 142 -11.52 -1.85 -0.04
CA PHE A 142 -10.21 -1.42 -0.56
C PHE A 142 -9.96 -1.92 -1.98
N ALA A 143 -10.19 -3.23 -2.22
CA ALA A 143 -9.98 -3.84 -3.53
C ALA A 143 -10.86 -3.19 -4.61
N ALA A 144 -12.12 -2.90 -4.29
CA ALA A 144 -13.04 -2.22 -5.19
C ALA A 144 -12.59 -0.79 -5.53
N ARG A 145 -12.14 -0.02 -4.53
CA ARG A 145 -11.67 1.37 -4.71
C ARG A 145 -10.35 1.45 -5.47
N ARG A 146 -9.38 0.60 -5.15
CA ARG A 146 -8.01 0.67 -5.67
C ARG A 146 -7.73 -0.29 -6.81
N ARG A 147 -8.64 -1.21 -7.11
CA ARG A 147 -8.46 -2.31 -8.08
C ARG A 147 -7.18 -3.11 -7.81
N MET A 148 -6.86 -3.27 -6.52
CA MET A 148 -5.68 -3.97 -6.03
C MET A 148 -6.12 -5.07 -5.06
N GLY A 149 -5.47 -6.23 -5.12
CA GLY A 149 -5.67 -7.35 -4.19
C GLY A 149 -4.52 -7.49 -3.20
N PHE A 150 -4.65 -8.46 -2.30
CA PHE A 150 -3.67 -8.77 -1.26
C PHE A 150 -2.88 -10.04 -1.53
N ASP A 151 -2.96 -10.58 -2.76
CA ASP A 151 -2.35 -11.86 -3.14
C ASP A 151 -0.82 -11.87 -3.03
N ARG A 152 -0.23 -10.68 -2.97
CA ARG A 152 1.21 -10.48 -2.91
C ARG A 152 1.56 -9.39 -1.90
N ILE A 153 1.61 -9.75 -0.64
CA ILE A 153 2.02 -8.79 0.40
C ILE A 153 3.51 -8.93 0.66
N SER A 154 4.32 -7.85 0.49
CA SER A 154 5.72 -7.78 0.90
C SER A 154 5.84 -7.58 2.40
N ARG A 155 6.79 -8.22 2.93
CA ARG A 155 7.24 -8.06 4.30
C ARG A 155 8.29 -6.94 4.43
N GLY A 156 8.36 -6.04 3.44
CA GLY A 156 9.32 -4.94 3.41
C GLY A 156 8.82 -3.69 4.11
N ALA A 157 9.71 -3.02 4.84
CA ALA A 157 9.43 -1.73 5.43
C ALA A 157 9.21 -0.65 4.36
N THR A 158 8.13 0.11 4.49
CA THR A 158 7.88 1.29 3.65
C THR A 158 8.82 2.41 4.06
N SER A 159 9.22 3.26 3.10
CA SER A 159 10.04 4.43 3.38
C SER A 159 9.38 5.31 4.45
N GLU A 160 10.12 5.64 5.49
CA GLU A 160 9.67 6.53 6.57
C GLU A 160 9.14 7.85 6.02
N ALA A 161 9.78 8.39 4.98
CA ALA A 161 9.37 9.63 4.33
C ALA A 161 7.94 9.58 3.72
N THR A 162 7.49 8.41 3.28
CA THR A 162 6.16 8.23 2.71
C THR A 162 5.09 8.04 3.79
N ILE A 163 5.40 7.26 4.82
CA ILE A 163 4.42 6.87 5.85
C ILE A 163 4.26 7.92 6.94
N ARG A 164 5.34 8.63 7.30
CA ARG A 164 5.33 9.60 8.40
C ARG A 164 4.28 10.71 8.28
N PRO A 165 4.12 11.40 7.13
CA PRO A 165 3.06 12.39 6.97
C PRO A 165 1.65 11.80 7.16
N MET A 166 1.42 10.59 6.66
CA MET A 166 0.14 9.89 6.78
C MET A 166 -0.15 9.46 8.22
N ALA A 167 0.85 8.94 8.94
CA ALA A 167 0.74 8.62 10.37
C ALA A 167 0.48 9.88 11.21
N THR A 168 1.10 11.02 10.86
CA THR A 168 0.83 12.30 11.51
C THR A 168 -0.62 12.76 11.32
N PHE A 169 -1.16 12.59 10.12
CA PHE A 169 -2.58 12.86 9.88
C PHE A 169 -3.47 12.01 10.76
N VAL A 170 -3.22 10.71 10.86
CA VAL A 170 -4.01 9.79 11.71
C VAL A 170 -3.94 10.19 13.18
N LYS A 171 -2.76 10.58 13.68
CA LYS A 171 -2.63 11.11 15.06
C LYS A 171 -3.45 12.37 15.27
N ALA A 172 -3.41 13.31 14.33
CA ALA A 172 -4.19 14.53 14.38
C ALA A 172 -5.70 14.23 14.34
N LEU A 173 -6.13 13.32 13.46
CA LEU A 173 -7.52 12.86 13.36
C LEU A 173 -8.02 12.26 14.68
N CYS A 174 -7.22 11.39 15.31
CA CYS A 174 -7.55 10.78 16.60
C CYS A 174 -7.47 11.75 17.79
N ALA A 175 -6.87 12.92 17.61
CA ALA A 175 -6.74 13.93 18.65
C ALA A 175 -7.88 14.98 18.65
N ILE A 176 -8.74 14.97 17.64
CA ILE A 176 -9.89 15.89 17.55
C ILE A 176 -10.76 15.77 18.83
N GLU A 177 -11.25 16.89 19.32
CA GLU A 177 -12.19 16.92 20.44
C GLU A 177 -13.62 16.75 19.94
N SER A 178 -14.43 16.02 20.73
CA SER A 178 -15.77 15.56 20.31
C SER A 178 -16.73 16.72 19.95
N GLU A 179 -16.55 17.89 20.58
CA GLU A 179 -17.39 19.07 20.34
C GLU A 179 -17.21 19.67 18.93
N VAL A 180 -16.10 19.37 18.26
CA VAL A 180 -15.78 19.86 16.90
C VAL A 180 -16.35 18.92 15.83
N ALA A 181 -16.67 17.70 16.18
CA ALA A 181 -17.07 16.65 15.24
C ALA A 181 -18.49 16.86 14.63
N GLU A 182 -19.31 17.73 15.20
CA GLU A 182 -20.69 17.96 14.71
C GLU A 182 -20.78 18.88 13.50
N VAL A 183 -19.71 19.60 13.14
CA VAL A 183 -19.72 20.61 12.08
C VAL A 183 -18.90 20.17 10.87
N GLY A 184 -19.56 19.63 9.85
CA GLY A 184 -18.96 19.44 8.52
C GLY A 184 -18.08 18.21 8.36
N VAL A 185 -18.50 17.07 8.87
CA VAL A 185 -17.76 15.79 8.89
C VAL A 185 -17.43 15.23 7.52
N SER A 186 -18.24 15.49 6.48
CA SER A 186 -18.08 14.84 5.17
C SER A 186 -16.70 15.03 4.51
N PRO A 187 -16.14 16.26 4.35
CA PRO A 187 -14.84 16.42 3.71
C PRO A 187 -13.68 15.77 4.48
N LEU A 188 -13.77 15.77 5.82
CA LEU A 188 -12.75 15.13 6.67
C LEU A 188 -12.86 13.61 6.60
N ALA A 189 -14.07 13.07 6.54
CA ALA A 189 -14.31 11.65 6.38
C ALA A 189 -13.79 11.14 5.02
N ASP A 190 -14.02 11.88 3.95
CA ASP A 190 -13.52 11.59 2.62
C ASP A 190 -11.98 11.60 2.60
N ALA A 191 -11.37 12.63 3.16
CA ALA A 191 -9.91 12.74 3.26
C ALA A 191 -9.30 11.59 4.09
N ALA A 192 -9.91 11.25 5.22
CA ALA A 192 -9.44 10.17 6.09
C ALA A 192 -9.53 8.81 5.40
N SER A 193 -10.64 8.52 4.72
CA SER A 193 -10.83 7.30 3.95
C SER A 193 -9.81 7.17 2.83
N GLU A 194 -9.55 8.27 2.12
CA GLU A 194 -8.57 8.30 1.04
C GLU A 194 -7.14 8.12 1.55
N ILE A 195 -6.78 8.71 2.68
CA ILE A 195 -5.48 8.52 3.33
C ILE A 195 -5.32 7.08 3.82
N ALA A 196 -6.35 6.48 4.43
CA ALA A 196 -6.32 5.08 4.84
C ALA A 196 -6.05 4.14 3.66
N CYS A 197 -6.79 4.31 2.56
CA CYS A 197 -6.57 3.56 1.33
C CYS A 197 -5.18 3.81 0.74
N SER A 198 -4.65 5.03 0.83
CA SER A 198 -3.32 5.38 0.33
C SER A 198 -2.20 4.74 1.15
N ILE A 199 -2.35 4.68 2.48
CA ILE A 199 -1.42 3.96 3.37
C ILE A 199 -1.39 2.48 3.03
N VAL A 200 -2.55 1.84 2.95
CA VAL A 200 -2.65 0.42 2.59
C VAL A 200 -2.09 0.18 1.20
N ALA A 201 -2.42 1.00 0.21
CA ALA A 201 -1.88 0.89 -1.15
C ALA A 201 -0.35 1.05 -1.20
N ALA A 202 0.21 1.98 -0.41
CA ALA A 202 1.66 2.16 -0.31
C ALA A 202 2.36 0.94 0.32
N LEU A 203 1.67 0.23 1.19
CA LEU A 203 2.16 -1.00 1.82
C LEU A 203 1.96 -2.25 0.95
N VAL A 204 0.85 -2.34 0.22
CA VAL A 204 0.59 -3.39 -0.78
C VAL A 204 1.49 -3.22 -2.00
N GLY A 205 1.59 -2.02 -2.55
CA GLY A 205 2.33 -1.76 -3.79
C GLY A 205 3.84 -1.96 -3.69
N LYS A 206 4.41 -1.97 -2.49
CA LYS A 206 5.81 -2.34 -2.24
C LYS A 206 6.03 -3.85 -2.17
N ASN A 207 4.96 -4.59 -2.30
CA ASN A 207 4.91 -6.03 -2.48
C ASN A 207 4.97 -6.47 -3.92
N THR A 208 5.24 -5.60 -4.84
CA THR A 208 5.89 -6.08 -6.03
C THR A 208 7.15 -6.79 -5.54
N PRO A 209 7.31 -8.13 -5.67
CA PRO A 209 8.64 -8.74 -5.58
C PRO A 209 9.51 -7.84 -6.42
N GLU A 210 10.74 -7.57 -5.99
CA GLU A 210 11.69 -6.83 -6.87
C GLU A 210 11.39 -7.31 -8.27
N PRO A 211 10.95 -6.44 -9.18
CA PRO A 211 10.38 -6.91 -10.43
C PRO A 211 11.40 -7.87 -10.97
N SER A 212 11.01 -9.12 -11.24
CA SER A 212 11.96 -10.12 -11.70
C SER A 212 12.80 -9.40 -12.74
N LEU A 213 14.11 -9.60 -12.75
CA LEU A 213 14.98 -8.80 -13.59
C LEU A 213 14.40 -8.55 -15.00
N PRO A 214 13.73 -9.53 -15.66
CA PRO A 214 12.97 -9.28 -16.89
C PRO A 214 11.87 -8.22 -16.76
N ASN A 215 11.12 -8.22 -15.68
CA ASN A 215 10.03 -7.26 -15.46
C ASN A 215 10.60 -5.84 -15.22
N ALA A 216 11.67 -5.72 -14.45
CA ALA A 216 12.36 -4.45 -14.23
C ALA A 216 12.93 -3.88 -15.55
N ILE A 217 13.47 -4.75 -16.40
CA ILE A 217 13.91 -4.37 -17.75
C ILE A 217 12.75 -3.85 -18.56
N MET A 218 11.63 -4.58 -18.62
CA MET A 218 10.42 -4.19 -19.37
C MET A 218 9.83 -2.89 -18.87
N GLU A 219 9.82 -2.64 -17.58
CA GLU A 219 9.34 -1.38 -16.98
C GLU A 219 10.20 -0.18 -17.46
N ILE A 220 11.53 -0.31 -17.47
CA ILE A 220 12.41 0.73 -18.01
C ILE A 220 12.15 0.94 -19.51
N LEU A 221 11.99 -0.14 -20.28
CA LEU A 221 11.70 -0.04 -21.71
C LEU A 221 10.37 0.70 -21.97
N VAL A 222 9.33 0.37 -21.25
CA VAL A 222 7.99 1.02 -21.38
C VAL A 222 8.05 2.49 -20.96
N ARG A 223 8.80 2.83 -19.91
CA ARG A 223 8.90 4.21 -19.44
C ARG A 223 9.72 5.10 -20.37
N GLU A 224 10.73 4.54 -21.03
CA GLU A 224 11.76 5.33 -21.72
C GLU A 224 11.93 5.01 -23.19
N TYR A 225 11.04 4.22 -23.80
CA TYR A 225 11.15 3.80 -25.20
C TYR A 225 11.36 4.97 -26.18
N ALA A 226 10.81 6.15 -25.87
CA ALA A 226 10.94 7.35 -26.69
C ALA A 226 12.37 7.94 -26.73
N SER A 227 13.22 7.58 -25.75
CA SER A 227 14.59 8.07 -25.68
C SER A 227 15.48 7.40 -26.75
N PRO A 228 16.16 8.17 -27.62
CA PRO A 228 17.13 7.63 -28.56
C PRO A 228 18.37 7.02 -27.87
N ALA A 229 18.68 7.50 -26.67
CA ALA A 229 19.83 7.03 -25.87
C ALA A 229 19.56 5.72 -25.12
N LEU A 230 18.31 5.20 -25.14
CA LEU A 230 17.98 3.96 -24.48
C LEU A 230 18.69 2.78 -25.16
N SER A 231 19.63 2.18 -24.44
CA SER A 231 20.45 1.08 -24.90
C SER A 231 20.54 -0.03 -23.85
N LEU A 232 20.97 -1.21 -24.29
CA LEU A 232 21.20 -2.34 -23.37
C LEU A 232 22.14 -1.97 -22.20
N SER A 233 23.21 -1.21 -22.50
CA SER A 233 24.16 -0.76 -21.48
C SER A 233 23.55 0.27 -20.53
N ALA A 234 22.70 1.17 -21.03
CA ALA A 234 22.00 2.13 -20.19
C ALA A 234 21.04 1.43 -19.21
N VAL A 235 20.30 0.43 -19.67
CA VAL A 235 19.40 -0.37 -18.80
C VAL A 235 20.22 -1.19 -17.79
N ALA A 236 21.29 -1.83 -18.20
CA ALA A 236 22.17 -2.59 -17.33
C ALA A 236 22.77 -1.70 -16.21
N GLY A 237 23.25 -0.52 -16.57
CA GLY A 237 23.79 0.46 -15.61
C GLY A 237 22.76 0.93 -14.58
N ARG A 238 21.50 1.17 -14.99
CA ARG A 238 20.42 1.56 -14.06
C ARG A 238 20.00 0.45 -13.10
N LEU A 239 20.09 -0.80 -13.56
CA LEU A 239 19.75 -1.97 -12.74
C LEU A 239 20.94 -2.48 -11.92
N GLY A 240 22.13 -1.88 -12.06
CA GLY A 240 23.35 -2.30 -11.35
C GLY A 240 23.84 -3.70 -11.75
N VAL A 241 23.52 -4.17 -12.97
CA VAL A 241 23.88 -5.50 -13.47
C VAL A 241 24.70 -5.41 -14.77
N SER A 242 25.30 -6.52 -15.18
CA SER A 242 26.00 -6.57 -16.47
C SER A 242 25.03 -6.64 -17.65
N THR A 243 25.45 -6.20 -18.84
CA THR A 243 24.68 -6.36 -20.09
C THR A 243 24.38 -7.83 -20.40
N ARG A 244 25.30 -8.73 -20.06
CA ARG A 244 25.13 -10.19 -20.19
C ARG A 244 23.95 -10.67 -19.31
N THR A 245 23.88 -10.16 -18.09
CA THR A 245 22.79 -10.51 -17.15
C THR A 245 21.44 -10.07 -17.70
N VAL A 246 21.35 -8.84 -18.27
CA VAL A 246 20.12 -8.36 -18.93
C VAL A 246 19.72 -9.23 -20.11
N GLN A 247 20.69 -9.59 -20.98
CA GLN A 247 20.45 -10.47 -22.13
C GLN A 247 19.96 -11.85 -21.68
N SER A 248 20.63 -12.46 -20.72
CA SER A 248 20.27 -13.77 -20.17
C SER A 248 18.85 -13.78 -19.59
N ALA A 249 18.48 -12.73 -18.85
CA ALA A 249 17.18 -12.60 -18.26
C ALA A 249 16.05 -12.48 -19.30
N LEU A 250 16.27 -11.76 -20.40
CA LEU A 250 15.31 -11.66 -21.51
C LEU A 250 15.27 -12.95 -22.34
N SER A 251 16.42 -13.57 -22.60
CA SER A 251 16.50 -14.82 -23.36
C SER A 251 15.78 -15.97 -22.64
N ALA A 252 15.79 -15.99 -21.30
CA ALA A 252 14.99 -16.95 -20.51
C ALA A 252 13.48 -16.83 -20.74
N GLN A 253 13.02 -15.68 -21.27
CA GLN A 253 11.62 -15.45 -21.69
C GLN A 253 11.42 -15.56 -23.21
N GLY A 254 12.43 -16.04 -23.95
CA GLY A 254 12.40 -16.15 -25.42
C GLY A 254 12.43 -14.79 -26.14
N ARG A 255 12.96 -13.74 -25.51
CA ARG A 255 12.98 -12.36 -26.03
C ARG A 255 14.38 -11.79 -26.07
N THR A 256 14.61 -10.84 -26.97
CA THR A 256 15.82 -10.02 -26.96
C THR A 256 15.50 -8.58 -26.58
N PHE A 257 16.50 -7.83 -26.13
CA PHE A 257 16.36 -6.41 -25.81
C PHE A 257 15.85 -5.60 -27.01
N SER A 258 16.45 -5.86 -28.19
CA SER A 258 16.11 -5.14 -29.41
C SER A 258 14.67 -5.44 -29.89
N GLU A 259 14.22 -6.67 -29.79
CA GLU A 259 12.86 -7.06 -30.14
C GLU A 259 11.84 -6.46 -29.18
N SER A 260 12.08 -6.52 -27.87
CA SER A 260 11.20 -5.94 -26.88
C SER A 260 11.06 -4.41 -27.04
N LEU A 261 12.18 -3.71 -27.25
CA LEU A 261 12.16 -2.26 -27.49
C LEU A 261 11.45 -1.92 -28.82
N LEU A 262 11.69 -2.70 -29.87
CA LEU A 262 11.04 -2.52 -31.17
C LEU A 262 9.53 -2.68 -31.07
N GLU A 263 9.06 -3.72 -30.42
CA GLU A 263 7.64 -4.00 -30.20
C GLU A 263 6.94 -2.84 -29.47
N ILE A 264 7.54 -2.35 -28.38
CA ILE A 264 7.01 -1.23 -27.61
C ILE A 264 6.92 0.04 -28.48
N ARG A 265 7.97 0.37 -29.23
CA ARG A 265 8.00 1.53 -30.10
C ARG A 265 6.98 1.47 -31.22
N LEU A 266 6.81 0.29 -31.86
CA LEU A 266 5.81 0.10 -32.92
C LEU A 266 4.38 0.21 -32.38
N LYS A 267 4.10 -0.36 -31.21
CA LYS A 267 2.81 -0.22 -30.54
C LYS A 267 2.53 1.25 -30.24
N ALA A 268 3.46 1.98 -29.65
CA ALA A 268 3.33 3.39 -29.36
C ALA A 268 3.10 4.23 -30.64
N ALA A 269 3.82 3.93 -31.74
CA ALA A 269 3.64 4.62 -33.00
C ALA A 269 2.26 4.36 -33.63
N SER A 270 1.75 3.14 -33.56
CA SER A 270 0.40 2.77 -34.00
C SER A 270 -0.67 3.49 -33.19
N GLU A 271 -0.56 3.49 -31.88
CA GLU A 271 -1.48 4.18 -30.97
C GLU A 271 -1.49 5.70 -31.20
N LEU A 272 -0.30 6.30 -31.31
CA LEU A 272 -0.17 7.73 -31.56
C LEU A 272 -0.83 8.16 -32.88
N ARG A 273 -0.65 7.39 -33.96
CA ARG A 273 -1.29 7.62 -35.24
C ARG A 273 -2.80 7.43 -35.19
N ARG A 274 -3.28 6.43 -34.48
CA ARG A 274 -4.72 6.20 -34.32
C ARG A 274 -5.42 7.37 -33.65
N HIS A 275 -4.80 7.93 -32.61
CA HIS A 275 -5.36 9.05 -31.88
C HIS A 275 -5.13 10.42 -32.57
N ASN A 276 -4.11 10.50 -33.43
CA ASN A 276 -3.74 11.74 -34.13
C ASN A 276 -3.50 11.47 -35.62
N PRO A 277 -4.55 11.25 -36.43
CA PRO A 277 -4.42 10.87 -37.86
C PRO A 277 -3.68 11.91 -38.71
N THR A 278 -3.72 13.19 -38.34
CA THR A 278 -3.09 14.31 -39.05
C THR A 278 -1.60 14.48 -38.73
N MET A 279 -1.08 13.76 -37.75
CA MET A 279 0.33 13.84 -37.36
C MET A 279 1.24 13.25 -38.43
N THR A 280 2.30 13.98 -38.83
CA THR A 280 3.24 13.52 -39.83
C THR A 280 4.07 12.34 -39.31
N LEU A 281 4.51 11.44 -40.22
CA LEU A 281 5.31 10.29 -39.85
C LEU A 281 6.66 10.65 -39.24
N ASP A 282 7.20 11.83 -39.56
CA ASP A 282 8.45 12.32 -38.96
C ASP A 282 8.26 12.69 -37.49
N VAL A 283 7.13 13.30 -37.15
CA VAL A 283 6.78 13.62 -35.76
C VAL A 283 6.54 12.33 -34.98
N VAL A 284 5.78 11.39 -35.52
CA VAL A 284 5.54 10.07 -34.92
C VAL A 284 6.84 9.33 -34.67
N ALA A 285 7.75 9.26 -35.66
CA ALA A 285 9.03 8.57 -35.53
C ALA A 285 9.89 9.16 -34.41
N ARG A 286 9.97 10.49 -34.30
CA ARG A 286 10.69 11.18 -33.22
C ARG A 286 10.05 10.93 -31.87
N ALA A 287 8.75 11.07 -31.76
CA ALA A 287 8.01 10.90 -30.52
C ALA A 287 8.08 9.46 -29.97
N THR A 288 8.30 8.48 -30.84
CA THR A 288 8.35 7.06 -30.49
C THR A 288 9.76 6.46 -30.50
N GLY A 289 10.80 7.30 -30.54
CA GLY A 289 12.20 6.89 -30.40
C GLY A 289 12.83 6.24 -31.64
N PHE A 290 12.17 6.26 -32.82
CA PHE A 290 12.76 5.82 -34.07
C PHE A 290 13.74 6.85 -34.67
N GLY A 291 13.63 8.11 -34.27
CA GLY A 291 14.45 9.20 -34.74
C GLY A 291 14.08 9.68 -36.16
N THR A 292 13.92 8.79 -37.13
CA THR A 292 13.62 9.13 -38.52
C THR A 292 12.41 8.34 -39.07
N ARG A 293 11.70 8.93 -40.03
CA ARG A 293 10.63 8.26 -40.79
C ARG A 293 11.09 6.95 -41.45
N GLN A 294 12.30 6.95 -42.00
CA GLN A 294 12.85 5.75 -42.66
C GLN A 294 13.06 4.60 -41.69
N SER A 295 13.53 4.89 -40.47
CA SER A 295 13.69 3.88 -39.41
C SER A 295 12.34 3.29 -38.98
N LEU A 296 11.32 4.14 -38.79
CA LEU A 296 9.96 3.68 -38.50
C LEU A 296 9.41 2.81 -39.63
N HIS A 297 9.53 3.24 -40.89
CA HIS A 297 9.02 2.49 -42.05
C HIS A 297 9.70 1.12 -42.18
N ARG A 298 11.04 1.05 -42.04
CA ARG A 298 11.79 -0.24 -42.03
C ARG A 298 11.33 -1.17 -40.91
N ALA A 299 11.10 -0.62 -39.73
CA ALA A 299 10.64 -1.38 -38.59
C ALA A 299 9.24 -1.96 -38.81
N THR A 300 8.31 -1.16 -39.31
CA THR A 300 6.93 -1.60 -39.63
C THR A 300 6.91 -2.70 -40.69
N ARG A 301 7.73 -2.57 -41.77
CA ARG A 301 7.82 -3.58 -42.81
C ARG A 301 8.36 -4.91 -42.27
N ARG A 302 9.45 -4.87 -41.47
CA ARG A 302 10.02 -6.09 -40.86
C ARG A 302 9.04 -6.77 -39.89
N ALA A 303 8.22 -6.00 -39.18
CA ALA A 303 7.21 -6.57 -38.32
C ALA A 303 6.09 -7.27 -39.11
N ALA A 304 5.65 -6.69 -40.23
CA ALA A 304 4.69 -7.30 -41.11
C ALA A 304 5.19 -8.61 -41.75
N GLU A 305 6.45 -8.65 -42.18
CA GLU A 305 7.12 -9.85 -42.75
C GLU A 305 7.28 -11.01 -41.74
N ARG A 306 7.26 -10.71 -40.42
CA ARG A 306 7.33 -11.74 -39.35
C ARG A 306 5.98 -12.27 -38.91
N SER A 307 4.90 -11.57 -39.24
CA SER A 307 3.54 -11.91 -38.80
C SER A 307 2.73 -12.62 -39.90
N GLY A 308 3.24 -12.72 -41.14
CA GLY A 308 2.67 -13.47 -42.27
C GLY A 308 3.46 -14.76 -42.51
#